data_c331c87e198131e7beabbae141ff9fe1
#
_entry.id   c331c87e198131e7beabbae141ff9fe1
#
_cell.length_a   1.000
_cell.length_b   1.000
_cell.length_c   1.000
_cell.angle_alpha   90.00
_cell.angle_beta   90.00
_cell.angle_gamma   90.00
#
_symmetry.space_group_name_H-M   'P 1'
#
loop_
_entity.id
_entity.type
_entity.pdbx_description
1 polymer ?
#
loop_
_entity_poly.entity_id
_entity_poly.type
_entity_poly.pdbx_seq_one_letter_code
_entity_poly.pdbx_strand_id
1 'polypeptide(L)'
;MADLLKPLHDLFFWVSEMENSIALRESQYIWPLFEVVHVVFMCIFAGLIIMMDLRLLGIGNMQTPFSQLQRRLFSWQMFGMAGSAITGVILVFGDPMRFYANIFFWMKMLMMVLAFVNAMAFHYITYFHVDSWDNARVPPFGAKLAGALGVALWGFVIIAGRLIPYNWFQNN
;
A
#
# COMPACT_ATOMS: atom_id res chain seq x y z
N MET A 1 -0.18 23.18 -16.72
CA MET A 1 -0.03 21.93 -15.99
C MET A 1 1.44 21.49 -15.86
N ALA A 2 2.28 21.71 -16.88
CA ALA A 2 3.72 21.41 -16.82
C ALA A 2 4.46 22.18 -15.71
N ASP A 3 4.12 23.46 -15.46
CA ASP A 3 4.79 24.28 -14.44
C ASP A 3 4.50 23.85 -13.00
N LEU A 4 3.37 23.20 -12.74
CA LEU A 4 3.00 22.71 -11.42
C LEU A 4 3.80 21.45 -11.01
N LEU A 5 4.23 20.65 -11.98
CA LEU A 5 5.00 19.43 -11.76
C LEU A 5 6.53 19.66 -11.83
N LYS A 6 6.95 20.84 -12.29
CA LYS A 6 8.37 21.19 -12.41
C LYS A 6 9.13 21.07 -11.08
N PRO A 7 8.66 21.63 -9.93
CA PRO A 7 9.40 21.50 -8.68
C PRO A 7 9.53 20.02 -8.22
N LEU A 8 8.53 19.21 -8.51
CA LEU A 8 8.60 17.78 -8.20
C LEU A 8 9.62 17.06 -9.09
N HIS A 9 9.62 17.35 -10.37
CA HIS A 9 10.62 16.86 -11.32
C HIS A 9 12.04 17.24 -10.89
N ASP A 10 12.26 18.50 -10.57
CA ASP A 10 13.58 19.04 -10.16
C ASP A 10 14.07 18.38 -8.86
N LEU A 11 13.16 18.11 -7.92
CA LEU A 11 13.48 17.36 -6.71
C LEU A 11 13.92 15.92 -7.01
N PHE A 12 13.16 15.19 -7.85
CA PHE A 12 13.51 13.81 -8.24
C PHE A 12 14.83 13.77 -9.00
N PHE A 13 15.05 14.74 -9.89
CA PHE A 13 16.30 14.89 -10.62
C PHE A 13 17.48 15.17 -9.68
N TRP A 14 17.34 16.11 -8.75
CA TRP A 14 18.38 16.41 -7.77
C TRP A 14 18.75 15.21 -6.92
N VAL A 15 17.76 14.43 -6.45
CA VAL A 15 18.02 13.21 -5.68
C VAL A 15 18.74 12.15 -6.55
N SER A 16 18.41 12.06 -7.84
CA SER A 16 19.03 11.07 -8.74
C SER A 16 20.52 11.30 -9.01
N GLU A 17 21.00 12.57 -8.82
CA GLU A 17 22.40 12.95 -8.98
C GLU A 17 23.23 12.76 -7.69
N MET A 18 22.60 12.39 -6.57
CA MET A 18 23.32 12.14 -5.32
C MET A 18 24.17 10.86 -5.43
N GLU A 19 25.43 10.92 -4.95
CA GLU A 19 26.33 9.78 -4.93
C GLU A 19 25.75 8.55 -4.24
N ASN A 20 25.03 8.74 -3.13
CA ASN A 20 24.37 7.66 -2.40
C ASN A 20 23.22 7.01 -3.20
N SER A 21 22.47 7.78 -3.98
CA SER A 21 21.42 7.29 -4.88
C SER A 21 22.03 6.43 -5.99
N ILE A 22 23.09 6.96 -6.63
CA ILE A 22 23.83 6.25 -7.69
C ILE A 22 24.42 4.95 -7.15
N ALA A 23 25.13 5.00 -6.01
CA ALA A 23 25.73 3.84 -5.38
C ALA A 23 24.71 2.75 -5.01
N LEU A 24 23.51 3.15 -4.56
CA LEU A 24 22.44 2.23 -4.24
C LEU A 24 21.89 1.55 -5.50
N ARG A 25 21.62 2.32 -6.55
CA ARG A 25 21.10 1.83 -7.84
C ARG A 25 22.06 0.87 -8.54
N GLU A 26 23.36 1.16 -8.48
CA GLU A 26 24.39 0.36 -9.15
C GLU A 26 24.84 -0.86 -8.32
N SER A 27 24.37 -0.98 -7.09
CA SER A 27 24.72 -2.11 -6.23
C SER A 27 24.05 -3.39 -6.71
N GLN A 28 24.86 -4.40 -7.03
CA GLN A 28 24.38 -5.71 -7.48
C GLN A 28 23.64 -6.51 -6.41
N TYR A 29 23.87 -6.23 -5.11
CA TYR A 29 23.31 -7.00 -4.00
C TYR A 29 22.33 -6.17 -3.16
N ILE A 30 22.65 -4.90 -2.89
CA ILE A 30 21.88 -4.08 -1.95
C ILE A 30 20.52 -3.71 -2.57
N TRP A 31 20.49 -3.31 -3.84
CA TRP A 31 19.26 -2.97 -4.54
C TRP A 31 18.25 -4.14 -4.57
N PRO A 32 18.61 -5.34 -5.09
CA PRO A 32 17.70 -6.49 -5.08
C PRO A 32 17.27 -6.90 -3.67
N LEU A 33 18.16 -6.75 -2.68
CA LEU A 33 17.82 -7.04 -1.28
C LEU A 33 16.69 -6.12 -0.78
N PHE A 34 16.76 -4.82 -1.03
CA PHE A 34 15.69 -3.89 -0.66
C PHE A 34 14.38 -4.18 -1.40
N GLU A 35 14.44 -4.59 -2.67
CA GLU A 35 13.24 -5.02 -3.40
C GLU A 35 12.57 -6.24 -2.73
N VAL A 36 13.36 -7.26 -2.38
CA VAL A 36 12.85 -8.46 -1.69
C VAL A 36 12.27 -8.10 -0.33
N VAL A 37 12.98 -7.34 0.47
CA VAL A 37 12.54 -6.92 1.81
C VAL A 37 11.26 -6.08 1.73
N HIS A 38 11.17 -5.17 0.75
CA HIS A 38 9.95 -4.40 0.50
C HIS A 38 8.75 -5.30 0.16
N VAL A 39 8.94 -6.29 -0.69
CA VAL A 39 7.90 -7.26 -1.03
C VAL A 39 7.45 -8.06 0.18
N VAL A 40 8.38 -8.50 1.04
CA VAL A 40 8.04 -9.23 2.28
C VAL A 40 7.18 -8.38 3.20
N PHE A 41 7.55 -7.12 3.46
CA PHE A 41 6.74 -6.20 4.28
C PHE A 41 5.38 -5.90 3.64
N MET A 42 5.34 -5.72 2.32
CA MET A 42 4.10 -5.57 1.57
C MET A 42 3.19 -6.79 1.70
N CYS A 43 3.72 -8.01 1.62
CA CYS A 43 2.93 -9.23 1.81
C CYS A 43 2.36 -9.33 3.22
N ILE A 44 3.15 -9.00 4.24
CA ILE A 44 2.67 -8.97 5.63
C ILE A 44 1.54 -7.94 5.76
N PHE A 45 1.77 -6.71 5.35
CA PHE A 45 0.80 -5.63 5.49
C PHE A 45 -0.48 -5.88 4.69
N ALA A 46 -0.36 -6.04 3.36
CA ALA A 46 -1.50 -6.22 2.48
C ALA A 46 -2.26 -7.53 2.76
N GLY A 47 -1.55 -8.61 3.07
CA GLY A 47 -2.17 -9.88 3.43
C GLY A 47 -3.05 -9.77 4.68
N LEU A 48 -2.58 -9.11 5.72
CA LEU A 48 -3.34 -8.88 6.94
C LEU A 48 -4.53 -7.94 6.72
N ILE A 49 -4.37 -6.89 5.92
CA ILE A 49 -5.47 -5.98 5.55
C ILE A 49 -6.53 -6.73 4.75
N ILE A 50 -6.14 -7.45 3.70
CA ILE A 50 -7.08 -8.23 2.87
C ILE A 50 -7.82 -9.27 3.73
N MET A 51 -7.14 -9.92 4.67
CA MET A 51 -7.80 -10.85 5.61
C MET A 51 -8.87 -10.13 6.45
N MET A 52 -8.62 -8.92 6.91
CA MET A 52 -9.60 -8.10 7.63
C MET A 52 -10.76 -7.67 6.73
N ASP A 53 -10.46 -7.25 5.50
CA ASP A 53 -11.46 -6.85 4.51
C ASP A 53 -12.38 -8.01 4.13
N LEU A 54 -11.81 -9.22 3.96
CA LEU A 54 -12.62 -10.44 3.74
C LEU A 54 -13.53 -10.74 4.93
N ARG A 55 -13.06 -10.54 6.17
CA ARG A 55 -13.90 -10.67 7.37
C ARG A 55 -15.06 -9.65 7.35
N LEU A 56 -14.82 -8.40 6.90
CA LEU A 56 -15.87 -7.39 6.73
C LEU A 56 -16.88 -7.77 5.65
N LEU A 57 -16.45 -8.49 4.61
CA LEU A 57 -17.34 -9.06 3.59
C LEU A 57 -18.20 -10.22 4.09
N GLY A 58 -17.87 -10.76 5.27
CA GLY A 58 -18.52 -11.96 5.80
C GLY A 58 -17.90 -13.27 5.28
N ILE A 59 -16.65 -13.20 4.82
CA ILE A 59 -15.89 -14.35 4.29
C ILE A 59 -14.77 -14.71 5.26
N GLY A 60 -14.82 -15.91 5.82
CA GLY A 60 -13.79 -16.42 6.73
C GLY A 60 -13.84 -15.80 8.14
N ASN A 61 -13.28 -16.53 9.09
CA ASN A 61 -13.09 -16.14 10.51
C ASN A 61 -14.29 -15.46 11.21
N MET A 62 -15.52 -15.89 10.87
CA MET A 62 -16.77 -15.29 11.39
C MET A 62 -17.03 -15.62 12.87
N GLN A 63 -16.28 -16.58 13.43
CA GLN A 63 -16.42 -16.99 14.84
C GLN A 63 -15.72 -16.05 15.81
N THR A 64 -14.79 -15.22 15.31
CA THR A 64 -14.04 -14.25 16.14
C THR A 64 -14.65 -12.86 15.98
N PRO A 65 -14.94 -12.13 17.09
CA PRO A 65 -15.36 -10.74 17.03
C PRO A 65 -14.36 -9.90 16.22
N PHE A 66 -14.86 -8.99 15.37
CA PHE A 66 -14.02 -8.15 14.53
C PHE A 66 -13.04 -7.31 15.34
N SER A 67 -13.51 -6.73 16.43
CA SER A 67 -12.69 -5.91 17.34
C SER A 67 -11.52 -6.68 17.94
N GLN A 68 -11.73 -7.96 18.29
CA GLN A 68 -10.69 -8.82 18.83
C GLN A 68 -9.64 -9.15 17.76
N LEU A 69 -10.10 -9.47 16.53
CA LEU A 69 -9.23 -9.76 15.40
C LEU A 69 -8.38 -8.51 15.07
N GLN A 70 -9.01 -7.34 14.99
CA GLN A 70 -8.33 -6.06 14.75
C GLN A 70 -7.21 -5.81 15.77
N ARG A 71 -7.50 -5.96 17.07
CA ARG A 71 -6.49 -5.75 18.12
C ARG A 71 -5.31 -6.70 18.03
N ARG A 72 -5.55 -7.98 17.69
CA ARG A 72 -4.49 -8.97 17.55
C ARG A 72 -3.57 -8.70 16.37
N LEU A 73 -4.13 -8.20 15.26
CA LEU A 73 -3.39 -8.00 14.01
C LEU A 73 -2.80 -6.61 13.87
N PHE A 74 -3.30 -5.63 14.62
CA PHE A 74 -2.91 -4.23 14.49
C PHE A 74 -1.40 -4.01 14.57
N SER A 75 -0.72 -4.61 15.55
CA SER A 75 0.74 -4.47 15.69
C SER A 75 1.50 -5.01 14.49
N TRP A 76 1.05 -6.14 13.94
CA TRP A 76 1.65 -6.73 12.75
C TRP A 76 1.36 -5.93 11.47
N GLN A 77 0.15 -5.37 11.37
CA GLN A 77 -0.21 -4.44 10.30
C GLN A 77 0.68 -3.19 10.33
N MET A 78 0.87 -2.59 11.52
CA MET A 78 1.74 -1.41 11.68
C MET A 78 3.21 -1.74 11.40
N PHE A 79 3.69 -2.91 11.81
CA PHE A 79 5.04 -3.38 11.51
C PHE A 79 5.24 -3.54 9.99
N GLY A 80 4.33 -4.23 9.31
CA GLY A 80 4.37 -4.41 7.86
C GLY A 80 4.26 -3.09 7.10
N MET A 81 3.37 -2.19 7.55
CA MET A 81 3.21 -0.86 6.97
C MET A 81 4.48 -0.01 7.10
N ALA A 82 5.04 0.08 8.31
CA ALA A 82 6.25 0.85 8.55
C ALA A 82 7.44 0.31 7.75
N GLY A 83 7.64 -1.01 7.74
CA GLY A 83 8.69 -1.64 6.96
C GLY A 83 8.52 -1.44 5.45
N SER A 84 7.29 -1.56 4.94
CA SER A 84 6.98 -1.28 3.54
C SER A 84 7.18 0.19 3.18
N ALA A 85 6.80 1.13 4.06
CA ALA A 85 7.00 2.55 3.82
C ALA A 85 8.50 2.92 3.78
N ILE A 86 9.27 2.45 4.78
CA ILE A 86 10.71 2.73 4.85
C ILE A 86 11.43 2.16 3.62
N THR A 87 11.22 0.90 3.31
CA THR A 87 11.87 0.26 2.16
C THR A 87 11.40 0.86 0.83
N GLY A 88 10.13 1.26 0.73
CA GLY A 88 9.60 1.94 -0.45
C GLY A 88 10.25 3.31 -0.69
N VAL A 89 10.48 4.08 0.37
CA VAL A 89 11.23 5.35 0.27
C VAL A 89 12.67 5.12 -0.17
N ILE A 90 13.34 4.08 0.37
CA ILE A 90 14.71 3.73 -0.03
C ILE A 90 14.76 3.35 -1.52
N LEU A 91 13.80 2.58 -2.02
CA LEU A 91 13.72 2.22 -3.43
C LEU A 91 13.50 3.45 -4.32
N VAL A 92 12.58 4.36 -3.94
CA VAL A 92 12.38 5.61 -4.68
C VAL A 92 13.63 6.49 -4.64
N PHE A 93 14.33 6.54 -3.51
CA PHE A 93 15.59 7.27 -3.36
C PHE A 93 16.67 6.74 -4.30
N GLY A 94 16.79 5.42 -4.46
CA GLY A 94 17.83 4.82 -5.29
C GLY A 94 17.64 5.03 -6.80
N ASP A 95 16.41 5.11 -7.30
CA ASP A 95 16.16 5.35 -8.74
C ASP A 95 14.96 6.29 -8.95
N PRO A 96 15.06 7.57 -8.51
CA PRO A 96 13.92 8.49 -8.47
C PRO A 96 13.31 8.73 -9.85
N MET A 97 14.12 8.93 -10.87
CA MET A 97 13.65 9.28 -12.22
C MET A 97 12.88 8.12 -12.88
N ARG A 98 13.27 6.87 -12.61
CA ARG A 98 12.52 5.69 -13.06
C ARG A 98 11.11 5.66 -12.47
N PHE A 99 10.96 5.95 -11.18
CA PHE A 99 9.65 6.00 -10.52
C PHE A 99 8.84 7.21 -10.97
N TYR A 100 9.47 8.38 -11.10
CA TYR A 100 8.81 9.60 -11.56
C TYR A 100 8.15 9.42 -12.93
N ALA A 101 8.86 8.83 -13.88
CA ALA A 101 8.39 8.61 -15.25
C ALA A 101 7.40 7.44 -15.38
N ASN A 102 7.16 6.67 -14.31
CA ASN A 102 6.41 5.43 -14.37
C ASN A 102 4.94 5.64 -13.99
N ILE A 103 4.02 5.42 -14.93
CA ILE A 103 2.58 5.56 -14.71
C ILE A 103 2.05 4.60 -13.64
N PHE A 104 2.56 3.37 -13.57
CA PHE A 104 2.12 2.38 -12.58
C PHE A 104 2.52 2.77 -11.16
N PHE A 105 3.64 3.50 -11.00
CA PHE A 105 4.01 4.08 -9.72
C PHE A 105 2.95 5.08 -9.23
N TRP A 106 2.53 6.02 -10.08
CA TRP A 106 1.51 7.00 -9.73
C TRP A 106 0.14 6.38 -9.51
N MET A 107 -0.23 5.37 -10.31
CA MET A 107 -1.45 4.59 -10.09
C MET A 107 -1.41 3.89 -8.72
N LYS A 108 -0.29 3.25 -8.36
CA LYS A 108 -0.10 2.63 -7.05
C LYS A 108 -0.27 3.66 -5.92
N MET A 109 0.36 4.84 -6.04
CA MET A 109 0.24 5.91 -5.04
C MET A 109 -1.20 6.38 -4.89
N LEU A 110 -1.91 6.60 -5.99
CA LEU A 110 -3.34 6.97 -5.97
C LEU A 110 -4.19 5.90 -5.27
N MET A 111 -4.02 4.62 -5.62
CA MET A 111 -4.78 3.53 -5.01
C MET A 111 -4.48 3.38 -3.51
N MET A 112 -3.23 3.63 -3.08
CA MET A 112 -2.88 3.65 -1.66
C MET A 112 -3.58 4.79 -0.91
N VAL A 113 -3.65 5.99 -1.49
CA VAL A 113 -4.39 7.12 -0.89
C VAL A 113 -5.88 6.78 -0.78
N LEU A 114 -6.48 6.23 -1.84
CA LEU A 114 -7.89 5.80 -1.81
C LEU A 114 -8.15 4.70 -0.79
N ALA A 115 -7.23 3.72 -0.64
CA ALA A 115 -7.32 2.67 0.36
C ALA A 115 -7.24 3.25 1.78
N PHE A 116 -6.37 4.23 2.01
CA PHE A 116 -6.29 4.94 3.29
C PHE A 116 -7.58 5.71 3.59
N VAL A 117 -8.13 6.44 2.62
CA VAL A 117 -9.40 7.16 2.76
C VAL A 117 -10.55 6.19 3.08
N ASN A 118 -10.60 5.03 2.39
CA ASN A 118 -11.57 3.98 2.68
C ASN A 118 -11.45 3.46 4.12
N ALA A 119 -10.23 3.19 4.58
CA ALA A 119 -9.98 2.72 5.95
C ALA A 119 -10.38 3.78 7.00
N MET A 120 -10.09 5.06 6.75
CA MET A 120 -10.50 6.16 7.62
C MET A 120 -12.02 6.30 7.65
N ALA A 121 -12.69 6.29 6.49
CA ALA A 121 -14.15 6.34 6.40
C ALA A 121 -14.79 5.16 7.16
N PHE A 122 -14.28 3.94 6.98
CA PHE A 122 -14.73 2.78 7.74
C PHE A 122 -14.55 2.99 9.24
N HIS A 123 -13.39 3.47 9.69
CA HIS A 123 -13.08 3.65 11.09
C HIS A 123 -14.02 4.68 11.75
N TYR A 124 -14.25 5.83 11.14
CA TYR A 124 -15.07 6.88 11.72
C TYR A 124 -16.58 6.65 11.57
N ILE A 125 -17.04 5.96 10.53
CA ILE A 125 -18.47 5.79 10.26
C ILE A 125 -18.97 4.46 10.81
N THR A 126 -18.29 3.36 10.52
CA THR A 126 -18.80 2.00 10.77
C THR A 126 -18.20 1.40 12.03
N TYR A 127 -16.89 1.50 12.21
CA TYR A 127 -16.18 0.92 13.35
C TYR A 127 -16.50 1.63 14.67
N PHE A 128 -16.83 2.91 14.61
CA PHE A 128 -17.28 3.65 15.79
C PHE A 128 -18.50 3.00 16.50
N HIS A 129 -19.32 2.25 15.75
CA HIS A 129 -20.48 1.52 16.25
C HIS A 129 -20.23 0.00 16.30
N VAL A 130 -18.97 -0.44 16.40
CA VAL A 130 -18.60 -1.86 16.34
C VAL A 130 -19.32 -2.73 17.37
N ASP A 131 -19.53 -2.22 18.57
CA ASP A 131 -20.21 -2.94 19.67
C ASP A 131 -21.60 -3.45 19.28
N SER A 132 -22.28 -2.78 18.36
CA SER A 132 -23.63 -3.15 17.91
C SER A 132 -23.64 -4.34 16.93
N TRP A 133 -22.51 -4.64 16.27
CA TRP A 133 -22.43 -5.68 15.24
C TRP A 133 -21.22 -6.62 15.35
N ASP A 134 -20.36 -6.43 16.36
CA ASP A 134 -19.10 -7.16 16.53
C ASP A 134 -19.28 -8.69 16.52
N ASN A 135 -20.37 -9.15 17.16
CA ASN A 135 -20.74 -10.56 17.24
C ASN A 135 -21.78 -11.01 16.18
N ALA A 136 -22.16 -10.10 15.29
CA ALA A 136 -23.15 -10.43 14.27
C ALA A 136 -22.58 -11.39 13.21
N ARG A 137 -23.38 -12.39 12.86
CA ARG A 137 -23.02 -13.33 11.75
C ARG A 137 -22.93 -12.61 10.40
N VAL A 138 -23.64 -11.49 10.24
CA VAL A 138 -23.66 -10.74 8.99
C VAL A 138 -23.23 -9.30 9.31
N PRO A 139 -22.06 -8.85 8.80
CA PRO A 139 -21.62 -7.48 8.97
C PRO A 139 -22.60 -6.48 8.30
N PRO A 140 -22.71 -5.24 8.84
CA PRO A 140 -23.56 -4.21 8.25
C PRO A 140 -23.10 -3.82 6.85
N PHE A 141 -23.98 -3.23 6.06
CA PHE A 141 -23.70 -2.86 4.67
C PHE A 141 -22.46 -1.96 4.53
N GLY A 142 -22.28 -0.98 5.44
CA GLY A 142 -21.09 -0.12 5.44
C GLY A 142 -19.77 -0.88 5.64
N ALA A 143 -19.77 -1.92 6.50
CA ALA A 143 -18.61 -2.79 6.68
C ALA A 143 -18.32 -3.60 5.41
N LYS A 144 -19.36 -4.18 4.80
CA LYS A 144 -19.20 -4.94 3.53
C LYS A 144 -18.68 -4.06 2.40
N LEU A 145 -19.20 -2.84 2.27
CA LEU A 145 -18.75 -1.90 1.24
C LEU A 145 -17.27 -1.53 1.46
N ALA A 146 -16.89 -1.20 2.69
CA ALA A 146 -15.51 -0.89 3.02
C ALA A 146 -14.56 -2.07 2.75
N GLY A 147 -14.96 -3.29 3.11
CA GLY A 147 -14.19 -4.50 2.84
C GLY A 147 -14.06 -4.79 1.33
N ALA A 148 -15.13 -4.62 0.54
CA ALA A 148 -15.09 -4.81 -0.91
C ALA A 148 -14.13 -3.82 -1.59
N LEU A 149 -14.25 -2.54 -1.21
CA LEU A 149 -13.34 -1.48 -1.71
C LEU A 149 -11.90 -1.74 -1.25
N GLY A 150 -11.70 -2.18 -0.01
CA GLY A 150 -10.37 -2.50 0.52
C GLY A 150 -9.70 -3.61 -0.27
N VAL A 151 -10.37 -4.76 -0.48
CA VAL A 151 -9.83 -5.86 -1.30
C VAL A 151 -9.49 -5.40 -2.72
N ALA A 152 -10.40 -4.64 -3.36
CA ALA A 152 -10.17 -4.15 -4.71
C ALA A 152 -8.97 -3.18 -4.78
N LEU A 153 -8.91 -2.19 -3.90
CA LEU A 153 -7.85 -1.18 -3.88
C LEU A 153 -6.48 -1.80 -3.57
N TRP A 154 -6.38 -2.70 -2.57
CA TRP A 154 -5.13 -3.40 -2.28
C TRP A 154 -4.74 -4.37 -3.38
N GLY A 155 -5.70 -5.02 -4.04
CA GLY A 155 -5.45 -5.81 -5.24
C GLY A 155 -4.81 -4.97 -6.34
N PHE A 156 -5.35 -3.78 -6.63
CA PHE A 156 -4.76 -2.84 -7.59
C PHE A 156 -3.37 -2.34 -7.17
N VAL A 157 -3.14 -2.06 -5.88
CA VAL A 157 -1.81 -1.66 -5.37
C VAL A 157 -0.77 -2.74 -5.65
N ILE A 158 -1.12 -4.02 -5.42
CA ILE A 158 -0.23 -5.16 -5.66
C ILE A 158 0.05 -5.30 -7.16
N ILE A 159 -0.99 -5.26 -8.01
CA ILE A 159 -0.86 -5.37 -9.47
C ILE A 159 -0.03 -4.21 -10.02
N ALA A 160 -0.35 -2.97 -9.68
CA ALA A 160 0.39 -1.80 -10.13
C ALA A 160 1.86 -1.87 -9.69
N GLY A 161 2.13 -2.28 -8.44
CA GLY A 161 3.49 -2.47 -7.94
C GLY A 161 4.28 -3.51 -8.74
N ARG A 162 3.62 -4.60 -9.17
CA ARG A 162 4.25 -5.64 -10.00
C ARG A 162 4.51 -5.17 -11.42
N LEU A 163 3.74 -4.20 -11.93
CA LEU A 163 3.89 -3.66 -13.29
C LEU A 163 4.96 -2.57 -13.41
N ILE A 164 5.42 -1.99 -12.31
CA ILE A 164 6.48 -0.96 -12.32
C ILE A 164 7.72 -1.38 -13.12
N PRO A 165 8.27 -2.60 -12.99
CA PRO A 165 9.45 -3.00 -13.77
C PRO A 165 9.21 -3.10 -15.28
N TYR A 166 7.95 -3.28 -15.71
CA TYR A 166 7.60 -3.55 -17.10
C TYR A 166 7.19 -2.31 -17.90
N ASN A 167 7.35 -1.13 -17.42
CA ASN A 167 6.96 0.18 -17.97
C ASN A 167 6.76 0.25 -19.52
N TRP A 168 5.70 -0.37 -20.01
CA TRP A 168 5.42 -0.54 -21.45
C TRP A 168 5.17 0.78 -22.20
N PHE A 169 4.96 1.87 -21.48
CA PHE A 169 4.60 3.18 -22.05
C PHE A 169 5.78 4.15 -22.16
N GLN A 170 6.98 3.77 -21.74
CA GLN A 170 8.18 4.62 -21.83
C GLN A 170 8.92 4.52 -23.20
N ASN A 171 8.53 3.60 -24.07
CA ASN A 171 9.24 3.32 -25.32
C ASN A 171 8.61 4.00 -26.55
N ASN A 172 7.89 5.12 -26.38
CA ASN A 172 7.40 5.93 -27.51
C ASN A 172 7.81 7.38 -27.34
#